data_d167fe8e14ab58f639fcb2cd682f3600
#
_entry.id   d167fe8e14ab58f639fcb2cd682f3600
#
_cell.length_a   1.000
_cell.length_b   1.000
_cell.length_c   1.000
_cell.angle_alpha   90.00
_cell.angle_beta   90.00
_cell.angle_gamma   90.00
#
_symmetry.space_group_name_H-M   'P 1'
#
loop_
_entity.id
_entity.type
_entity.pdbx_description
1 polymer ?
#
loop_
_entity_poly.entity_id
_entity_poly.type
_entity_poly.pdbx_seq_one_letter_code
_entity_poly.pdbx_strand_id
1 'polypeptide(L)'
;MLLKHVLIKLSLNVNIHMKAKRNARLAAVQVIFQYYFSKSDIKKIIKDFGNLNKDFCKERDKSYDKKLFEKIVLGVCDNQKKIKLLIEENLSKNWFYDRVDPTMRSIISLGVYELSFCINTPHNVIINEYVSIAGLFFNKTHTGFVNGILDNISKIIRENEGN
;
A
#
# COMPACT_ATOMS: atom_id res chain seq x y z
N MET A 1 12.82 -16.43 -8.78
CA MET A 1 11.71 -17.36 -9.05
C MET A 1 10.53 -17.15 -8.11
N LEU A 2 10.74 -16.96 -6.79
CA LEU A 2 9.67 -16.68 -5.80
C LEU A 2 8.88 -15.39 -6.11
N LEU A 3 9.56 -14.31 -6.51
CA LEU A 3 8.91 -13.02 -6.84
C LEU A 3 7.92 -13.13 -8.00
N LYS A 4 8.26 -13.91 -9.06
CA LYS A 4 7.35 -14.14 -10.18
C LYS A 4 6.11 -14.93 -9.75
N HIS A 5 6.24 -15.91 -8.86
CA HIS A 5 5.11 -16.71 -8.37
C HIS A 5 4.16 -15.90 -7.47
N VAL A 6 4.71 -15.03 -6.62
CA VAL A 6 3.92 -14.11 -5.80
C VAL A 6 3.18 -13.10 -6.69
N LEU A 7 3.87 -12.51 -7.67
CA LEU A 7 3.27 -11.57 -8.62
C LEU A 7 2.17 -12.22 -9.47
N ILE A 8 2.34 -13.48 -9.89
CA ILE A 8 1.34 -14.23 -10.68
C ILE A 8 0.13 -14.60 -9.82
N LYS A 9 0.30 -15.05 -8.58
CA LYS A 9 -0.83 -15.28 -7.66
C LYS A 9 -1.60 -13.99 -7.37
N LEU A 10 -0.92 -12.86 -7.25
CA LEU A 10 -1.51 -11.54 -7.05
C LEU A 10 -2.39 -11.10 -8.24
N SER A 11 -2.00 -11.47 -9.47
CA SER A 11 -2.75 -11.12 -10.68
C SER A 11 -3.96 -12.01 -10.93
N LEU A 12 -3.95 -13.27 -10.46
CA LEU A 12 -4.98 -14.26 -10.76
C LEU A 12 -6.23 -14.18 -9.87
N ASN A 13 -6.15 -13.58 -8.68
CA ASN A 13 -7.26 -13.49 -7.72
C ASN A 13 -7.95 -12.11 -7.65
N VAL A 14 -7.60 -11.18 -8.51
CA VAL A 14 -8.21 -9.85 -8.49
C VAL A 14 -9.56 -9.89 -9.19
N ASN A 15 -10.62 -9.78 -8.42
CA ASN A 15 -12.00 -9.74 -8.87
C ASN A 15 -12.23 -8.59 -9.88
N ILE A 16 -12.86 -8.86 -10.99
CA ILE A 16 -13.02 -8.04 -12.22
C ILE A 16 -13.68 -6.67 -11.97
N HIS A 17 -14.27 -6.45 -10.80
CA HIS A 17 -15.08 -5.28 -10.46
C HIS A 17 -14.41 -4.23 -9.55
N MET A 18 -13.08 -4.27 -9.37
CA MET A 18 -12.40 -3.26 -8.55
C MET A 18 -12.41 -1.88 -9.22
N LYS A 19 -12.78 -0.85 -8.45
CA LYS A 19 -12.73 0.55 -8.91
C LYS A 19 -11.28 0.98 -9.21
N ALA A 20 -11.09 1.86 -10.20
CA ALA A 20 -9.77 2.32 -10.66
C ALA A 20 -8.83 2.82 -9.54
N LYS A 21 -9.36 3.46 -8.50
CA LYS A 21 -8.58 3.89 -7.32
C LYS A 21 -8.08 2.71 -6.47
N ARG A 22 -8.89 1.66 -6.29
CA ARG A 22 -8.48 0.44 -5.58
C ARG A 22 -7.39 -0.30 -6.36
N ASN A 23 -7.53 -0.39 -7.68
CA ASN A 23 -6.52 -0.97 -8.55
C ASN A 23 -5.18 -0.20 -8.45
N ALA A 24 -5.23 1.13 -8.37
CA ALA A 24 -4.05 1.96 -8.17
C ALA A 24 -3.33 1.67 -6.84
N ARG A 25 -4.09 1.52 -5.74
CA ARG A 25 -3.54 1.16 -4.43
C ARG A 25 -2.93 -0.24 -4.43
N LEU A 26 -3.61 -1.20 -5.04
CA LEU A 26 -3.09 -2.58 -5.15
C LEU A 26 -1.80 -2.63 -5.98
N ALA A 27 -1.76 -1.90 -7.10
CA ALA A 27 -0.55 -1.74 -7.92
C ALA A 27 0.58 -1.10 -7.12
N ALA A 28 0.27 -0.07 -6.33
CA ALA A 28 1.24 0.59 -5.46
C ALA A 28 1.82 -0.35 -4.39
N VAL A 29 1.00 -1.24 -3.80
CA VAL A 29 1.48 -2.27 -2.86
C VAL A 29 2.53 -3.16 -3.52
N GLN A 30 2.31 -3.59 -4.76
CA GLN A 30 3.25 -4.43 -5.50
C GLN A 30 4.58 -3.71 -5.77
N VAL A 31 4.52 -2.44 -6.16
CA VAL A 31 5.70 -1.62 -6.47
C VAL A 31 6.49 -1.29 -5.20
N ILE A 32 5.84 -0.91 -4.11
CA ILE A 32 6.52 -0.63 -2.82
C ILE A 32 7.13 -1.90 -2.23
N PHE A 33 6.43 -3.04 -2.32
CA PHE A 33 7.00 -4.33 -1.95
C PHE A 33 8.29 -4.62 -2.72
N GLN A 34 8.28 -4.47 -4.04
CA GLN A 34 9.48 -4.67 -4.86
C GLN A 34 10.59 -3.68 -4.50
N TYR A 35 10.26 -2.43 -4.23
CA TYR A 35 11.20 -1.40 -3.83
C TYR A 35 11.94 -1.75 -2.52
N TYR A 36 11.22 -2.26 -1.51
CA TYR A 36 11.84 -2.69 -0.25
C TYR A 36 12.82 -3.85 -0.41
N PHE A 37 12.64 -4.69 -1.42
CA PHE A 37 13.50 -5.84 -1.67
C PHE A 37 14.67 -5.57 -2.61
N SER A 38 14.45 -4.79 -3.67
CA SER A 38 15.40 -4.73 -4.78
C SER A 38 16.49 -3.70 -4.61
N LYS A 39 16.34 -2.74 -3.68
CA LYS A 39 17.19 -1.53 -3.56
C LYS A 39 17.37 -0.77 -4.88
N SER A 40 16.51 -1.02 -5.86
CA SER A 40 16.54 -0.39 -7.17
C SER A 40 15.89 0.99 -7.13
N ASP A 41 16.23 1.83 -8.10
CA ASP A 41 15.58 3.13 -8.26
C ASP A 41 14.06 2.95 -8.48
N ILE A 42 13.25 3.70 -7.73
CA ILE A 42 11.80 3.62 -7.78
C ILE A 42 11.23 3.95 -9.17
N LYS A 43 11.85 4.89 -9.90
CA LYS A 43 11.41 5.26 -11.25
C LYS A 43 11.60 4.10 -12.23
N LYS A 44 12.69 3.34 -12.07
CA LYS A 44 12.92 2.11 -12.83
C LYS A 44 11.86 1.06 -12.53
N ILE A 45 11.54 0.83 -11.24
CA ILE A 45 10.53 -0.13 -10.83
C ILE A 45 9.15 0.25 -11.40
N ILE A 46 8.75 1.52 -11.34
CA ILE A 46 7.50 2.02 -11.92
C ILE A 46 7.45 1.78 -13.43
N LYS A 47 8.54 2.07 -14.13
CA LYS A 47 8.64 1.85 -15.57
C LYS A 47 8.50 0.37 -15.94
N ASP A 48 9.21 -0.50 -15.23
CA ASP A 48 9.19 -1.94 -15.45
C ASP A 48 7.80 -2.51 -15.13
N PHE A 49 7.17 -2.06 -14.05
CA PHE A 49 5.79 -2.40 -13.71
C PHE A 49 4.80 -1.99 -14.81
N GLY A 50 4.94 -0.77 -15.34
CA GLY A 50 4.11 -0.27 -16.44
C GLY A 50 4.27 -1.10 -17.73
N ASN A 51 5.48 -1.54 -18.03
CA ASN A 51 5.76 -2.38 -19.21
C ASN A 51 5.16 -3.78 -19.07
N LEU A 52 5.31 -4.42 -17.90
CA LEU A 52 4.72 -5.73 -17.61
C LEU A 52 3.18 -5.69 -17.68
N ASN A 53 2.56 -4.61 -17.20
CA ASN A 53 1.11 -4.48 -17.23
C ASN A 53 0.54 -4.15 -18.63
N LYS A 54 1.32 -3.57 -19.54
CA LYS A 54 0.85 -3.37 -20.92
C LYS A 54 0.52 -4.69 -21.63
N ASP A 55 1.26 -5.73 -21.36
CA ASP A 55 1.01 -7.05 -21.94
C ASP A 55 -0.13 -7.80 -21.23
N PHE A 56 -0.32 -7.56 -19.94
CA PHE A 56 -1.42 -8.11 -19.14
C PHE A 56 -2.76 -7.36 -19.33
N CYS A 57 -2.71 -6.06 -19.62
CA CYS A 57 -3.91 -5.23 -19.79
C CYS A 57 -4.60 -5.38 -21.14
N LYS A 58 -3.98 -6.05 -22.12
CA LYS A 58 -4.62 -6.29 -23.43
C LYS A 58 -5.86 -7.17 -23.35
N GLU A 59 -6.02 -7.96 -22.30
CA GLU A 59 -7.13 -8.92 -22.19
C GLU A 59 -8.20 -8.57 -21.14
N ARG A 60 -8.01 -7.53 -20.30
CA ARG A 60 -9.00 -7.16 -19.26
C ARG A 60 -8.96 -5.67 -18.99
N ASP A 61 -10.12 -5.07 -18.93
CA ASP A 61 -10.38 -3.66 -18.56
C ASP A 61 -9.92 -3.32 -17.13
N LYS A 62 -8.60 -3.38 -16.91
CA LYS A 62 -7.93 -3.09 -15.62
C LYS A 62 -7.32 -1.70 -15.63
N SER A 63 -8.11 -0.69 -16.00
CA SER A 63 -7.67 0.68 -15.82
C SER A 63 -7.46 0.97 -14.34
N TYR A 64 -6.33 1.56 -13.99
CA TYR A 64 -6.07 2.10 -12.66
C TYR A 64 -5.80 3.61 -12.73
N ASP A 65 -6.09 4.31 -11.65
CA ASP A 65 -5.84 5.74 -11.52
C ASP A 65 -4.32 5.99 -11.44
N LYS A 66 -3.72 6.32 -12.59
CA LYS A 66 -2.26 6.56 -12.70
C LYS A 66 -1.79 7.72 -11.83
N LYS A 67 -2.59 8.79 -11.70
CA LYS A 67 -2.23 9.94 -10.87
C LYS A 67 -2.16 9.56 -9.41
N LEU A 68 -3.16 8.83 -8.92
CA LEU A 68 -3.16 8.31 -7.56
C LEU A 68 -1.99 7.35 -7.34
N PHE A 69 -1.78 6.39 -8.25
CA PHE A 69 -0.69 5.43 -8.17
C PHE A 69 0.68 6.10 -8.04
N GLU A 70 1.02 7.01 -8.95
CA GLU A 70 2.29 7.72 -8.93
C GLU A 70 2.43 8.58 -7.67
N LYS A 71 1.38 9.30 -7.27
CA LYS A 71 1.36 10.12 -6.07
C LYS A 71 1.69 9.30 -4.81
N ILE A 72 1.02 8.16 -4.60
CA ILE A 72 1.20 7.38 -3.37
C ILE A 72 2.52 6.61 -3.36
N VAL A 73 2.98 6.11 -4.52
CA VAL A 73 4.27 5.40 -4.62
C VAL A 73 5.44 6.35 -4.37
N LEU A 74 5.51 7.46 -5.11
CA LEU A 74 6.57 8.44 -4.94
C LEU A 74 6.51 9.09 -3.55
N GLY A 75 5.31 9.39 -3.09
CA GLY A 75 5.10 9.98 -1.78
C GLY A 75 5.58 9.09 -0.62
N VAL A 76 5.37 7.78 -0.67
CA VAL A 76 5.94 6.84 0.31
C VAL A 76 7.47 6.87 0.26
N CYS A 77 8.06 6.86 -0.94
CA CYS A 77 9.52 6.88 -1.09
C CYS A 77 10.14 8.16 -0.54
N ASP A 78 9.52 9.32 -0.80
CA ASP A 78 10.01 10.62 -0.34
C ASP A 78 9.83 10.82 1.17
N ASN A 79 8.87 10.14 1.79
CA ASN A 79 8.53 10.29 3.21
C ASN A 79 8.85 9.06 4.06
N GLN A 80 9.72 8.16 3.61
CA GLN A 80 10.02 6.89 4.27
C GLN A 80 10.33 7.01 5.76
N LYS A 81 11.21 7.95 6.12
CA LYS A 81 11.63 8.15 7.53
C LYS A 81 10.45 8.53 8.41
N LYS A 82 9.62 9.46 7.97
CA LYS A 82 8.43 9.93 8.71
C LYS A 82 7.39 8.81 8.83
N ILE A 83 7.12 8.09 7.75
CA ILE A 83 6.18 6.98 7.73
C ILE A 83 6.66 5.85 8.65
N LYS A 84 7.94 5.47 8.56
CA LYS A 84 8.53 4.44 9.43
C LYS A 84 8.38 4.82 10.90
N LEU A 85 8.71 6.05 11.28
CA LEU A 85 8.59 6.55 12.65
C LEU A 85 7.15 6.46 13.16
N LEU A 86 6.17 6.95 12.38
CA LEU A 86 4.75 6.88 12.75
C LEU A 86 4.29 5.43 12.96
N ILE A 87 4.76 4.50 12.13
CA ILE A 87 4.44 3.09 12.28
C ILE A 87 5.07 2.53 13.57
N GLU A 88 6.36 2.77 13.79
CA GLU A 88 7.10 2.26 14.95
C GLU A 88 6.52 2.75 16.27
N GLU A 89 6.12 4.02 16.37
CA GLU A 89 5.49 4.61 17.54
C GLU A 89 4.10 4.00 17.85
N ASN A 90 3.46 3.41 16.84
CA ASN A 90 2.14 2.79 16.97
C ASN A 90 2.17 1.25 16.98
N LEU A 91 3.34 0.65 16.89
CA LEU A 91 3.51 -0.79 17.12
C LEU A 91 3.48 -1.09 18.63
N SER A 92 2.87 -2.22 19.00
CA SER A 92 2.97 -2.70 20.38
C SER A 92 4.40 -3.11 20.72
N LYS A 93 4.76 -3.06 22.02
CA LYS A 93 6.14 -3.25 22.54
C LYS A 93 6.89 -4.49 22.04
N ASN A 94 6.18 -5.50 21.56
CA ASN A 94 6.75 -6.76 21.08
C ASN A 94 6.87 -6.85 19.55
N TRP A 95 6.50 -5.77 18.83
CA TRP A 95 6.53 -5.72 17.38
C TRP A 95 7.62 -4.77 16.90
N PHE A 96 8.42 -5.24 15.96
CA PHE A 96 9.50 -4.46 15.34
C PHE A 96 9.16 -4.26 13.87
N TYR A 97 9.26 -3.03 13.39
CA TYR A 97 8.96 -2.66 11.99
C TYR A 97 9.62 -3.60 10.97
N ASP A 98 10.91 -3.91 11.19
CA ASP A 98 11.68 -4.75 10.25
C ASP A 98 11.29 -6.24 10.29
N ARG A 99 10.49 -6.66 11.29
CA ARG A 99 9.94 -8.03 11.40
C ARG A 99 8.50 -8.14 10.90
N VAL A 100 7.85 -7.03 10.59
CA VAL A 100 6.52 -7.03 9.95
C VAL A 100 6.67 -7.61 8.54
N ASP A 101 5.74 -8.49 8.16
CA ASP A 101 5.70 -9.04 6.80
C ASP A 101 5.83 -7.92 5.75
N PRO A 102 6.71 -8.06 4.75
CA PRO A 102 6.98 -6.99 3.80
C PRO A 102 5.75 -6.52 3.01
N THR A 103 4.81 -7.43 2.69
CA THR A 103 3.56 -7.05 2.01
C THR A 103 2.70 -6.21 2.95
N MET A 104 2.57 -6.63 4.21
CA MET A 104 1.83 -5.90 5.23
C MET A 104 2.45 -4.53 5.49
N ARG A 105 3.78 -4.46 5.59
CA ARG A 105 4.53 -3.21 5.74
C ARG A 105 4.28 -2.25 4.57
N SER A 106 4.24 -2.76 3.34
CA SER A 106 3.91 -1.97 2.14
C SER A 106 2.49 -1.42 2.20
N ILE A 107 1.51 -2.24 2.60
CA ILE A 107 0.11 -1.84 2.77
C ILE A 107 -0.01 -0.73 3.83
N ILE A 108 0.58 -0.92 5.00
CA ILE A 108 0.53 0.06 6.10
C ILE A 108 1.22 1.36 5.69
N SER A 109 2.41 1.29 5.06
CA SER A 109 3.14 2.49 4.63
C SER A 109 2.35 3.36 3.64
N LEU A 110 1.67 2.73 2.68
CA LEU A 110 0.80 3.42 1.74
C LEU A 110 -0.43 4.03 2.44
N GLY A 111 -1.05 3.29 3.36
CA GLY A 111 -2.16 3.79 4.16
C GLY A 111 -1.78 5.00 5.01
N VAL A 112 -0.64 4.94 5.70
CA VAL A 112 -0.10 6.06 6.49
C VAL A 112 0.20 7.27 5.61
N TYR A 113 0.76 7.06 4.42
CA TYR A 113 0.99 8.16 3.48
C TYR A 113 -0.33 8.83 3.07
N GLU A 114 -1.34 8.07 2.65
CA GLU A 114 -2.63 8.66 2.26
C GLU A 114 -3.33 9.36 3.43
N LEU A 115 -3.28 8.81 4.65
CA LEU A 115 -3.82 9.45 5.85
C LEU A 115 -3.13 10.78 6.15
N SER A 116 -1.81 10.86 5.93
CA SER A 116 -1.02 12.05 6.27
C SER A 116 -1.04 13.15 5.19
N PHE A 117 -1.24 12.79 3.93
CA PHE A 117 -1.02 13.73 2.82
C PHE A 117 -2.17 13.82 1.81
N CYS A 118 -3.21 12.99 1.94
CA CYS A 118 -4.36 12.98 1.03
C CYS A 118 -5.63 13.49 1.71
N ILE A 119 -5.60 14.75 2.15
CA ILE A 119 -6.66 15.42 2.94
C ILE A 119 -8.06 15.39 2.30
N ASN A 120 -8.16 15.29 0.99
CA ASN A 120 -9.44 15.23 0.27
C ASN A 120 -10.13 13.86 0.33
N THR A 121 -9.46 12.83 0.86
CA THR A 121 -10.04 11.50 1.02
C THR A 121 -10.35 11.27 2.49
N PRO A 122 -11.61 10.96 2.86
CA PRO A 122 -11.97 10.68 4.25
C PRO A 122 -11.14 9.52 4.83
N HIS A 123 -10.67 9.66 6.07
CA HIS A 123 -9.79 8.69 6.73
C HIS A 123 -10.40 7.28 6.79
N ASN A 124 -11.69 7.17 7.09
CA ASN A 124 -12.39 5.89 7.10
C ASN A 124 -12.41 5.19 5.74
N VAL A 125 -12.45 5.95 4.64
CA VAL A 125 -12.37 5.40 3.27
C VAL A 125 -10.96 4.85 3.03
N ILE A 126 -9.92 5.59 3.41
CA ILE A 126 -8.52 5.15 3.27
C ILE A 126 -8.31 3.86 4.06
N ILE A 127 -8.68 3.83 5.34
CA ILE A 127 -8.53 2.67 6.20
C ILE A 127 -9.24 1.44 5.60
N ASN A 128 -10.50 1.58 5.21
CA ASN A 128 -11.30 0.50 4.64
C ASN A 128 -10.69 -0.06 3.35
N GLU A 129 -10.12 0.79 2.49
CA GLU A 129 -9.46 0.37 1.26
C GLU A 129 -8.21 -0.48 1.54
N TYR A 130 -7.34 -0.03 2.47
CA TYR A 130 -6.13 -0.78 2.79
C TYR A 130 -6.40 -2.06 3.61
N VAL A 131 -7.40 -2.05 4.49
CA VAL A 131 -7.87 -3.27 5.18
C VAL A 131 -8.43 -4.28 4.18
N SER A 132 -9.21 -3.81 3.18
CA SER A 132 -9.73 -4.67 2.11
C SER A 132 -8.61 -5.26 1.24
N ILE A 133 -7.58 -4.47 0.93
CA ILE A 133 -6.40 -4.96 0.22
C ILE A 133 -5.65 -5.99 1.06
N ALA A 134 -5.45 -5.73 2.36
CA ALA A 134 -4.82 -6.69 3.26
C ALA A 134 -5.58 -8.03 3.31
N GLY A 135 -6.91 -8.00 3.23
CA GLY A 135 -7.75 -9.19 3.16
C GLY A 135 -7.54 -10.07 1.93
N LEU A 136 -6.88 -9.57 0.88
CA LEU A 136 -6.49 -10.39 -0.29
C LEU A 136 -5.28 -11.30 0.00
N PHE A 137 -4.49 -10.98 1.03
CA PHE A 137 -3.22 -11.65 1.35
C PHE A 137 -3.22 -12.35 2.70
N PHE A 138 -4.02 -11.85 3.64
CA PHE A 138 -3.95 -12.22 5.05
C PHE A 138 -5.30 -12.62 5.63
N ASN A 139 -5.26 -13.32 6.77
CA ASN A 139 -6.45 -13.69 7.54
C ASN A 139 -6.99 -12.51 8.38
N LYS A 140 -8.11 -12.75 9.10
CA LYS A 140 -8.78 -11.74 9.93
C LYS A 140 -7.90 -11.14 11.03
N THR A 141 -7.03 -11.91 11.64
CA THR A 141 -6.13 -11.43 12.70
C THR A 141 -5.18 -10.37 12.14
N HIS A 142 -4.61 -10.63 10.98
CA HIS A 142 -3.69 -9.72 10.33
C HIS A 142 -4.38 -8.48 9.75
N THR A 143 -5.58 -8.61 9.19
CA THR A 143 -6.37 -7.45 8.74
C THR A 143 -6.83 -6.60 9.92
N GLY A 144 -7.14 -7.21 11.06
CA GLY A 144 -7.40 -6.50 12.32
C GLY A 144 -6.20 -5.69 12.80
N PHE A 145 -4.99 -6.24 12.67
CA PHE A 145 -3.76 -5.51 12.99
C PHE A 145 -3.57 -4.29 12.07
N VAL A 146 -3.74 -4.45 10.74
CA VAL A 146 -3.67 -3.33 9.79
C VAL A 146 -4.71 -2.26 10.13
N ASN A 147 -5.95 -2.66 10.42
CA ASN A 147 -7.01 -1.73 10.82
C ASN A 147 -6.63 -0.95 12.09
N GLY A 148 -6.17 -1.64 13.12
CA GLY A 148 -5.83 -1.03 14.41
C GLY A 148 -4.71 0.01 14.30
N ILE A 149 -3.63 -0.31 13.57
CA ILE A 149 -2.50 0.60 13.41
C ILE A 149 -2.89 1.84 12.58
N LEU A 150 -3.64 1.67 11.48
CA LEU A 150 -4.09 2.79 10.66
C LEU A 150 -5.11 3.69 11.40
N ASP A 151 -6.02 3.10 12.19
CA ASP A 151 -6.97 3.85 13.00
C ASP A 151 -6.27 4.68 14.08
N ASN A 152 -5.30 4.11 14.79
CA ASN A 152 -4.52 4.84 15.80
C ASN A 152 -3.76 6.01 15.17
N ILE A 153 -3.06 5.79 14.06
CA ILE A 153 -2.32 6.85 13.36
C ILE A 153 -3.28 7.93 12.84
N SER A 154 -4.45 7.53 12.33
CA SER A 154 -5.49 8.47 11.88
C SER A 154 -5.96 9.42 12.99
N LYS A 155 -6.12 8.92 14.21
CA LYS A 155 -6.50 9.73 15.38
C LYS A 155 -5.43 10.76 15.73
N ILE A 156 -4.17 10.35 15.76
CA ILE A 156 -3.02 11.25 16.02
C ILE A 156 -2.94 12.37 14.97
N ILE A 157 -3.14 12.04 13.69
CA ILE A 157 -3.11 13.04 12.61
C ILE A 157 -4.24 14.07 12.81
N ARG A 158 -5.47 13.63 13.13
CA ARG A 158 -6.61 14.52 13.36
C ARG A 158 -6.44 15.43 14.56
N GLU A 159 -5.88 14.92 15.65
CA GLU A 159 -5.59 15.71 16.85
C GLU A 159 -4.60 16.84 16.54
N ASN A 160 -3.63 16.58 15.68
CA ASN A 160 -2.65 17.59 15.26
C ASN A 160 -3.20 18.62 14.26
N GLU A 161 -4.26 18.28 13.51
CA GLU A 161 -4.93 19.21 12.58
C GLU A 161 -5.97 20.12 13.28
N GLY A 162 -6.42 19.74 14.47
CA GLY A 162 -7.41 20.47 15.28
C GLY A 162 -6.81 21.51 16.25
N ASN A 163 -5.48 21.61 16.34
CA ASN A 163 -4.75 22.60 17.13
C ASN A 163 -4.03 23.59 16.21
#